data_9673b2ea2d8cf146b55ad56bbc02089d
#
_entry.id   9673b2ea2d8cf146b55ad56bbc02089d
#
_cell.length_a   1.000
_cell.length_b   1.000
_cell.length_c   1.000
_cell.angle_alpha   90.00
_cell.angle_beta   90.00
_cell.angle_gamma   90.00
#
_symmetry.space_group_name_H-M   'P 1'
#
loop_
_entity.id
_entity.type
_entity.pdbx_description
1 polymer ?
#
loop_
_entity_poly.entity_id
_entity_poly.type
_entity_poly.pdbx_seq_one_letter_code
_entity_poly.pdbx_strand_id
1 'polypeptide(L)'
;DNPTKQTAFSQYDRPQARRRYAEIADHLGLSAAGDRTAAKIEKLLAWLDEIKAELGIPKSIREAGVQEADFLAHVDKLSEDAFDDQCTGANPRYPLISELKQILLDTYYGRAFSEGEPVEKKEAAPVAVKADKKAKKSA
;
A
#
# COMPACT_ATOMS: atom_id res chain seq x y z
N ASP A 1 19.23 5.95 19.89
CA ASP A 1 18.13 5.02 19.62
C ASP A 1 16.96 5.37 20.53
N ASN A 2 15.96 6.03 19.96
CA ASN A 2 14.78 6.47 20.71
C ASN A 2 13.72 5.36 20.64
N PRO A 3 13.43 4.63 21.74
CA PRO A 3 12.48 3.51 21.73
C PRO A 3 11.02 3.91 21.51
N THR A 4 10.71 5.20 21.41
CA THR A 4 9.34 5.71 21.26
C THR A 4 8.85 5.81 19.83
N LYS A 5 9.64 5.40 18.82
CA LYS A 5 9.21 5.32 17.40
C LYS A 5 8.87 3.93 16.92
N GLN A 6 8.70 2.96 17.79
CA GLN A 6 8.00 1.74 17.41
C GLN A 6 6.51 2.06 17.33
N THR A 7 6.07 2.40 16.13
CA THR A 7 4.63 2.50 15.87
C THR A 7 3.97 1.15 16.16
N ALA A 8 2.72 1.16 16.59
CA ALA A 8 1.95 -0.05 16.90
C ALA A 8 1.97 -1.11 15.76
N PHE A 9 2.37 -0.71 14.56
CA PHE A 9 2.47 -1.55 13.38
C PHE A 9 3.79 -2.32 13.26
N SER A 10 4.85 -1.93 13.94
CA SER A 10 6.15 -2.64 13.88
C SER A 10 6.06 -4.09 14.39
N GLN A 11 5.11 -4.38 15.28
CA GLN A 11 4.87 -5.72 15.79
C GLN A 11 4.24 -6.68 14.75
N TYR A 12 3.64 -6.14 13.67
CA TYR A 12 3.05 -6.92 12.59
C TYR A 12 4.01 -7.13 11.41
N ASP A 13 5.17 -6.47 11.42
CA ASP A 13 6.20 -6.69 10.42
C ASP A 13 6.85 -8.06 10.63
N ARG A 14 7.01 -8.79 9.54
CA ARG A 14 7.76 -10.04 9.57
C ARG A 14 9.25 -9.74 9.36
N PRO A 15 10.09 -9.76 10.41
CA PRO A 15 11.46 -9.25 10.35
C PRO A 15 12.36 -10.02 9.39
N GLN A 16 11.96 -11.25 9.03
CA GLN A 16 12.72 -12.10 8.11
C GLN A 16 12.34 -11.90 6.63
N ALA A 17 11.29 -11.13 6.31
CA ALA A 17 10.83 -11.00 4.94
C ALA A 17 11.91 -10.43 4.02
N ARG A 18 12.58 -9.37 4.43
CA ARG A 18 13.68 -8.76 3.66
C ARG A 18 14.82 -9.73 3.39
N ARG A 19 15.18 -10.55 4.37
CA ARG A 19 16.20 -11.60 4.20
C ARG A 19 15.74 -12.62 3.16
N ARG A 20 14.47 -13.04 3.21
CA ARG A 20 13.90 -14.00 2.25
C ARG A 20 13.93 -13.46 0.82
N TYR A 21 13.60 -12.19 0.61
CA TYR A 21 13.72 -11.56 -0.72
C TYR A 21 15.17 -11.53 -1.20
N ALA A 22 16.14 -11.25 -0.34
CA ALA A 22 17.55 -11.29 -0.69
C ALA A 22 18.01 -12.73 -1.03
N GLU A 23 17.56 -13.74 -0.29
CA GLU A 23 17.84 -15.17 -0.58
C GLU A 23 17.27 -15.57 -1.96
N ILE A 24 16.13 -15.03 -2.38
CA ILE A 24 15.60 -15.24 -3.74
C ILE A 24 16.56 -14.68 -4.78
N ALA A 25 17.08 -13.47 -4.59
CA ALA A 25 18.04 -12.88 -5.49
C ALA A 25 19.33 -13.73 -5.61
N ASP A 26 19.80 -14.26 -4.48
CA ASP A 26 20.96 -15.19 -4.45
C ASP A 26 20.66 -16.47 -5.25
N HIS A 27 19.48 -17.06 -5.03
CA HIS A 27 19.07 -18.29 -5.71
C HIS A 27 18.94 -18.12 -7.22
N LEU A 28 18.48 -16.97 -7.66
CA LEU A 28 18.35 -16.61 -9.08
C LEU A 28 19.68 -16.18 -9.72
N GLY A 29 20.77 -16.10 -8.96
CA GLY A 29 22.06 -15.67 -9.47
C GLY A 29 22.14 -14.17 -9.79
N LEU A 30 21.26 -13.35 -9.25
CA LEU A 30 21.21 -11.90 -9.50
C LEU A 30 22.18 -11.12 -8.63
N SER A 31 22.63 -11.69 -7.53
CA SER A 31 23.51 -11.05 -6.56
C SER A 31 24.97 -11.40 -6.78
N ALA A 32 25.87 -10.51 -6.34
CA ALA A 32 27.30 -10.74 -6.29
C ALA A 32 27.78 -10.99 -4.86
N ALA A 33 28.94 -11.63 -4.73
CA ALA A 33 29.59 -11.82 -3.43
C ALA A 33 29.84 -10.45 -2.76
N GLY A 34 29.35 -10.29 -1.53
CA GLY A 34 29.47 -9.04 -0.78
C GLY A 34 28.31 -8.06 -0.93
N ASP A 35 27.30 -8.36 -1.76
CA ASP A 35 26.09 -7.54 -1.83
C ASP A 35 25.34 -7.53 -0.50
N ARG A 36 24.93 -6.35 -0.06
CA ARG A 36 24.08 -6.19 1.11
C ARG A 36 22.62 -6.56 0.78
N THR A 37 21.83 -6.91 1.79
CA THR A 37 20.41 -7.27 1.65
C THR A 37 19.63 -6.29 0.78
N ALA A 38 19.82 -4.98 0.97
CA ALA A 38 19.10 -3.97 0.19
C ALA A 38 19.48 -4.05 -1.31
N ALA A 39 20.76 -4.14 -1.63
CA ALA A 39 21.23 -4.24 -3.02
C ALA A 39 20.71 -5.51 -3.72
N LYS A 40 20.63 -6.63 -3.00
CA LYS A 40 20.06 -7.88 -3.52
C LYS A 40 18.58 -7.71 -3.87
N ILE A 41 17.81 -7.05 -2.99
CA ILE A 41 16.39 -6.76 -3.23
C ILE A 41 16.22 -5.83 -4.43
N GLU A 42 17.02 -4.77 -4.53
CA GLU A 42 17.00 -3.86 -5.69
C GLU A 42 17.24 -4.60 -7.01
N LYS A 43 18.22 -5.51 -7.05
CA LYS A 43 18.49 -6.34 -8.22
C LYS A 43 17.33 -7.28 -8.56
N LEU A 44 16.68 -7.85 -7.55
CA LEU A 44 15.49 -8.68 -7.75
C LEU A 44 14.34 -7.86 -8.35
N LEU A 45 14.10 -6.64 -7.85
CA LEU A 45 13.05 -5.76 -8.38
C LEU A 45 13.35 -5.34 -9.82
N ALA A 46 14.61 -4.95 -10.12
CA ALA A 46 15.03 -4.60 -11.48
C ALA A 46 14.82 -5.77 -12.45
N TRP A 47 15.19 -6.97 -12.06
CA TRP A 47 14.97 -8.18 -12.85
C TRP A 47 13.49 -8.47 -13.11
N LEU A 48 12.62 -8.25 -12.12
CA LEU A 48 11.16 -8.37 -12.32
C LEU A 48 10.63 -7.32 -13.30
N ASP A 49 11.17 -6.10 -13.28
CA ASP A 49 10.79 -5.05 -14.23
C ASP A 49 11.27 -5.37 -15.65
N GLU A 50 12.46 -5.96 -15.82
CA GLU A 50 12.96 -6.46 -17.11
C GLU A 50 12.03 -7.55 -17.67
N ILE A 51 11.68 -8.56 -16.88
CA ILE A 51 10.74 -9.62 -17.30
C ILE A 51 9.39 -9.05 -17.72
N LYS A 52 8.83 -8.13 -16.92
CA LYS A 52 7.56 -7.48 -17.29
C LYS A 52 7.66 -6.77 -18.63
N ALA A 53 8.77 -6.09 -18.88
CA ALA A 53 9.01 -5.40 -20.14
C ALA A 53 9.15 -6.38 -21.34
N GLU A 54 9.90 -7.47 -21.15
CA GLU A 54 10.06 -8.51 -22.17
C GLU A 54 8.72 -9.19 -22.54
N LEU A 55 7.86 -9.39 -21.53
CA LEU A 55 6.54 -10.00 -21.72
C LEU A 55 5.48 -8.99 -22.21
N GLY A 56 5.82 -7.72 -22.40
CA GLY A 56 4.88 -6.69 -22.83
C GLY A 56 3.79 -6.38 -21.80
N ILE A 57 4.05 -6.60 -20.51
CA ILE A 57 3.09 -6.29 -19.46
C ILE A 57 3.01 -4.75 -19.31
N PRO A 58 1.80 -4.15 -19.34
CA PRO A 58 1.65 -2.71 -19.15
C PRO A 58 2.27 -2.25 -17.80
N LYS A 59 2.97 -1.10 -17.84
CA LYS A 59 3.65 -0.56 -16.65
C LYS A 59 2.69 0.02 -15.62
N SER A 60 1.44 0.26 -16.01
CA SER A 60 0.43 0.87 -15.16
C SER A 60 -0.96 0.40 -15.52
N ILE A 61 -1.90 0.56 -14.60
CA ILE A 61 -3.32 0.29 -14.84
C ILE A 61 -3.87 1.22 -15.94
N ARG A 62 -3.35 2.45 -16.03
CA ARG A 62 -3.70 3.38 -17.12
C ARG A 62 -3.26 2.84 -18.48
N GLU A 63 -2.02 2.34 -18.60
CA GLU A 63 -1.54 1.73 -19.84
C GLU A 63 -2.31 0.46 -20.22
N ALA A 64 -2.87 -0.25 -19.25
CA ALA A 64 -3.75 -1.37 -19.47
C ALA A 64 -5.15 -0.96 -20.00
N GLY A 65 -5.43 0.35 -20.12
CA GLY A 65 -6.64 0.89 -20.75
C GLY A 65 -7.76 1.28 -19.79
N VAL A 66 -7.55 1.22 -18.48
CA VAL A 66 -8.55 1.64 -17.49
C VAL A 66 -8.67 3.17 -17.49
N GLN A 67 -9.90 3.68 -17.64
CA GLN A 67 -10.16 5.11 -17.65
C GLN A 67 -10.00 5.71 -16.24
N GLU A 68 -9.41 6.91 -16.16
CA GLU A 68 -9.10 7.56 -14.88
C GLU A 68 -10.34 7.84 -14.04
N ALA A 69 -11.41 8.30 -14.66
CA ALA A 69 -12.67 8.57 -13.97
C ALA A 69 -13.24 7.32 -13.31
N ASP A 70 -13.22 6.19 -14.04
CA ASP A 70 -13.72 4.91 -13.53
C ASP A 70 -12.83 4.40 -12.39
N PHE A 71 -11.51 4.50 -12.54
CA PHE A 71 -10.58 4.11 -11.49
C PHE A 71 -10.78 4.93 -10.20
N LEU A 72 -10.83 6.26 -10.33
CA LEU A 72 -10.99 7.15 -9.18
C LEU A 72 -12.34 6.98 -8.49
N ALA A 73 -13.39 6.64 -9.23
CA ALA A 73 -14.71 6.36 -8.64
C ALA A 73 -14.71 5.08 -7.77
N HIS A 74 -13.77 4.15 -8.00
CA HIS A 74 -13.75 2.85 -7.33
C HIS A 74 -12.57 2.65 -6.39
N VAL A 75 -11.53 3.49 -6.43
CA VAL A 75 -10.28 3.27 -5.70
C VAL A 75 -10.47 3.13 -4.18
N ASP A 76 -11.41 3.85 -3.59
CA ASP A 76 -11.71 3.75 -2.15
C ASP A 76 -12.28 2.38 -1.81
N LYS A 77 -13.29 1.94 -2.56
CA LYS A 77 -13.89 0.62 -2.40
C LYS A 77 -12.89 -0.51 -2.64
N LEU A 78 -12.07 -0.40 -3.68
CA LEU A 78 -11.00 -1.37 -3.96
C LEU A 78 -10.00 -1.47 -2.82
N SER A 79 -9.69 -0.35 -2.16
CA SER A 79 -8.77 -0.32 -1.03
C SER A 79 -9.36 -1.00 0.21
N GLU A 80 -10.66 -0.82 0.46
CA GLU A 80 -11.38 -1.50 1.53
C GLU A 80 -11.48 -3.00 1.27
N ASP A 81 -11.87 -3.39 0.05
CA ASP A 81 -11.95 -4.81 -0.35
C ASP A 81 -10.59 -5.51 -0.26
N ALA A 82 -9.52 -4.83 -0.68
CA ALA A 82 -8.17 -5.36 -0.54
C ALA A 82 -7.74 -5.50 0.93
N PHE A 83 -8.21 -4.63 1.82
CA PHE A 83 -7.94 -4.75 3.25
C PHE A 83 -8.69 -5.93 3.86
N ASP A 84 -9.93 -6.16 3.46
CA ASP A 84 -10.78 -7.24 3.95
C ASP A 84 -10.45 -8.60 3.34
N ASP A 85 -9.58 -8.64 2.30
CA ASP A 85 -9.15 -9.90 1.69
C ASP A 85 -8.37 -10.76 2.68
N GLN A 86 -8.73 -12.06 2.73
CA GLN A 86 -8.10 -13.02 3.63
C GLN A 86 -6.58 -13.12 3.45
N CYS A 87 -6.07 -12.86 2.25
CA CYS A 87 -4.64 -12.94 1.93
C CYS A 87 -3.86 -11.73 2.49
N THR A 88 -4.51 -10.61 2.73
CA THR A 88 -3.86 -9.39 3.25
C THR A 88 -3.22 -9.62 4.62
N GLY A 89 -3.85 -10.45 5.47
CA GLY A 89 -3.28 -10.85 6.76
C GLY A 89 -2.00 -11.69 6.66
N ALA A 90 -1.71 -12.29 5.51
CA ALA A 90 -0.49 -13.06 5.25
C ALA A 90 0.66 -12.19 4.71
N ASN A 91 0.42 -10.93 4.38
CA ASN A 91 1.46 -10.02 3.91
C ASN A 91 2.54 -9.82 4.98
N PRO A 92 3.84 -9.76 4.61
CA PRO A 92 4.94 -9.54 5.56
C PRO A 92 4.80 -8.29 6.42
N ARG A 93 4.17 -7.24 5.90
CA ARG A 93 3.77 -6.05 6.63
C ARG A 93 2.25 -5.89 6.50
N TYR A 94 1.55 -5.75 7.63
CA TYR A 94 0.11 -5.52 7.62
C TYR A 94 -0.19 -4.10 7.13
N PRO A 95 -0.84 -3.91 5.97
CA PRO A 95 -1.06 -2.60 5.40
C PRO A 95 -2.27 -1.90 6.05
N LEU A 96 -2.26 -0.57 6.01
CA LEU A 96 -3.44 0.24 6.27
C LEU A 96 -4.26 0.42 4.98
N ILE A 97 -5.57 0.68 5.10
CA ILE A 97 -6.43 0.99 3.95
C ILE A 97 -5.86 2.17 3.14
N SER A 98 -5.36 3.21 3.82
CA SER A 98 -4.73 4.35 3.17
C SER A 98 -3.45 4.00 2.40
N GLU A 99 -2.67 3.04 2.89
CA GLU A 99 -1.47 2.55 2.19
C GLU A 99 -1.85 1.71 0.97
N LEU A 100 -2.88 0.88 1.08
CA LEU A 100 -3.44 0.14 -0.07
C LEU A 100 -3.96 1.08 -1.15
N LYS A 101 -4.67 2.14 -0.75
CA LYS A 101 -5.11 3.19 -1.68
C LYS A 101 -3.92 3.86 -2.37
N GLN A 102 -2.87 4.18 -1.64
CA GLN A 102 -1.67 4.78 -2.21
C GLN A 102 -0.99 3.84 -3.21
N ILE A 103 -0.88 2.55 -2.88
CA ILE A 103 -0.34 1.53 -3.80
C ILE A 103 -1.18 1.46 -5.09
N LEU A 104 -2.51 1.46 -4.98
CA LEU A 104 -3.40 1.45 -6.14
C LEU A 104 -3.22 2.71 -7.01
N LEU A 105 -3.13 3.88 -6.39
CA LEU A 105 -2.87 5.15 -7.09
C LEU A 105 -1.50 5.14 -7.79
N ASP A 106 -0.44 4.70 -7.11
CA ASP A 106 0.89 4.62 -7.70
C ASP A 106 0.93 3.62 -8.85
N THR A 107 0.25 2.48 -8.72
CA THR A 107 0.12 1.49 -9.79
C THR A 107 -0.68 2.04 -10.97
N TYR A 108 -1.75 2.83 -10.71
CA TYR A 108 -2.54 3.44 -11.79
C TYR A 108 -1.70 4.42 -12.61
N TYR A 109 -0.91 5.25 -11.96
CA TYR A 109 -0.08 6.28 -12.62
C TYR A 109 1.31 5.78 -13.04
N GLY A 110 1.68 4.55 -12.73
CA GLY A 110 3.01 4.00 -13.03
C GLY A 110 4.13 4.67 -12.22
N ARG A 111 3.81 5.09 -11.00
CA ARG A 111 4.80 5.71 -10.08
C ARG A 111 5.48 4.63 -9.24
N ALA A 112 6.73 4.89 -8.85
CA ALA A 112 7.37 4.08 -7.82
C ALA A 112 6.61 4.23 -6.50
N PHE A 113 6.52 3.13 -5.74
CA PHE A 113 5.93 3.18 -4.40
C PHE A 113 6.62 4.25 -3.56
N SER A 114 5.84 5.16 -3.02
CA SER A 114 6.27 6.10 -1.99
C SER A 114 5.55 5.76 -0.68
N GLU A 115 6.29 5.69 0.42
CA GLU A 115 5.62 5.74 1.73
C GLU A 115 4.94 7.11 1.79
N GLY A 116 3.62 7.13 1.56
CA GLY A 116 2.84 8.36 1.55
C GLY A 116 3.09 9.16 2.81
N GLU A 117 3.15 10.49 2.70
CA GLU A 117 3.17 11.33 3.88
C GLU A 117 1.97 10.95 4.76
N PRO A 118 2.14 10.93 6.10
CA PRO A 118 1.04 10.63 7.01
C PRO A 118 -0.09 11.59 6.66
N VAL A 119 -1.24 11.05 6.24
CA VAL A 119 -2.43 11.87 6.02
C VAL A 119 -2.71 12.56 7.33
N GLU A 120 -2.42 13.87 7.41
CA GLU A 120 -2.86 14.69 8.53
C GLU A 120 -4.35 14.42 8.68
N LYS A 121 -4.74 13.92 9.85
CA LYS A 121 -6.13 13.75 10.21
C LYS A 121 -6.78 15.12 10.07
N LYS A 122 -7.47 15.37 8.96
CA LYS A 122 -8.47 16.44 8.94
C LYS A 122 -9.48 16.05 10.00
N GLU A 123 -9.37 16.74 11.12
CA GLU A 123 -10.30 16.66 12.23
C GLU A 123 -11.71 16.79 11.63
N ALA A 124 -12.49 15.71 11.73
CA ALA A 124 -13.87 15.73 11.27
C ALA A 124 -14.58 16.84 12.04
N ALA A 125 -15.04 17.85 11.34
CA ALA A 125 -15.84 18.91 11.93
C ALA A 125 -17.01 18.28 12.70
N PRO A 126 -17.31 18.74 13.93
CA PRO A 126 -18.33 18.15 14.74
C PRO A 126 -19.68 18.23 14.00
N VAL A 127 -20.29 17.09 13.77
CA VAL A 127 -21.64 16.98 13.20
C VAL A 127 -22.59 17.64 14.20
N ALA A 128 -23.11 18.81 13.84
CA ALA A 128 -24.10 19.53 14.63
C ALA A 128 -25.38 18.67 14.65
N VAL A 129 -25.61 18.01 15.77
CA VAL A 129 -26.88 17.33 16.06
C VAL A 129 -27.94 18.41 16.22
N LYS A 130 -28.80 18.57 15.22
CA LYS A 130 -30.01 19.38 15.34
C LYS A 130 -30.94 18.71 16.32
N ALA A 131 -31.09 19.28 17.51
CA ALA A 131 -32.10 18.88 18.48
C ALA A 131 -33.46 19.33 17.97
N ASP A 132 -34.29 18.36 17.57
CA ASP A 132 -35.70 18.56 17.29
C ASP A 132 -36.45 18.89 18.59
N LYS A 133 -36.71 20.18 18.77
CA LYS A 133 -37.69 20.65 19.77
C LYS A 133 -39.11 20.34 19.29
N LYS A 134 -39.60 19.18 19.62
CA LYS A 134 -41.04 18.87 19.50
C LYS A 134 -41.78 19.56 20.63
N ALA A 135 -42.40 20.68 20.32
CA ALA A 135 -43.24 21.43 21.24
C ALA A 135 -44.45 20.58 21.62
N LYS A 136 -44.55 20.28 22.92
CA LYS A 136 -45.84 19.92 23.54
C LYS A 136 -46.70 21.17 23.57
N LYS A 137 -47.88 21.12 22.93
CA LYS A 137 -48.98 22.00 23.21
C LYS A 137 -50.13 21.13 23.61
N SER A 138 -50.42 21.15 24.92
CA SER A 138 -51.62 20.61 25.53
C SER A 138 -52.73 21.65 25.49
N ALA A 139 -53.93 21.26 25.22
CA ALA A 139 -55.11 21.80 25.80
C ALA A 139 -55.94 20.65 26.31
#